data_781907047aa5a5925113f842ed95e777
#
_entry.id   781907047aa5a5925113f842ed95e777
#
_cell.length_a   1.000
_cell.length_b   1.000
_cell.length_c   1.000
_cell.angle_alpha   90.00
_cell.angle_beta   90.00
_cell.angle_gamma   90.00
#
_symmetry.space_group_name_H-M   'P 1'
#
loop_
_entity.id
_entity.type
_entity.pdbx_description
1 polymer ?
#
loop_
_entity_poly.entity_id
_entity_poly.type
_entity_poly.pdbx_seq_one_letter_code
_entity_poly.pdbx_strand_id
1 'polypeptide(L)'
;MFLNKYGLIARKRWLWLEQQYKYVKLDEFVIMPNHVHGIVEIKSNVGTSRDLTLHKNNDPRNHIKIKPLSELIGAFKTTSSKYIHQAGLEEFAWQRSFYEHIVRNEKSLEKIRWYIKNNPSLWERVKYRNRE
;
A
#
# COMPACT_ATOMS: atom_id res chain seq x y z
N MET A 1 -11.48 -10.49 -10.28
CA MET A 1 -10.24 -10.32 -11.08
C MET A 1 -9.19 -11.30 -10.64
N PHE A 2 -8.69 -12.06 -11.58
CA PHE A 2 -7.59 -12.99 -11.29
C PHE A 2 -6.25 -12.30 -11.53
N LEU A 3 -5.34 -12.52 -10.60
CA LEU A 3 -3.99 -11.97 -10.72
C LEU A 3 -3.11 -12.95 -11.50
N ASN A 4 -2.37 -12.43 -12.49
CA ASN A 4 -1.36 -13.23 -13.15
C ASN A 4 -0.10 -13.25 -12.25
N LYS A 5 0.97 -13.88 -12.73
CA LYS A 5 2.20 -14.00 -11.92
C LYS A 5 2.77 -12.64 -11.51
N TYR A 6 2.62 -11.61 -12.34
CA TYR A 6 3.12 -10.29 -12.02
C TYR A 6 2.27 -9.62 -10.95
N GLY A 7 0.95 -9.80 -11.02
CA GLY A 7 0.04 -9.32 -9.99
C GLY A 7 0.30 -9.98 -8.65
N LEU A 8 0.63 -11.26 -8.66
CA LEU A 8 0.97 -11.98 -7.44
C LEU A 8 2.25 -11.45 -6.83
N ILE A 9 3.24 -11.09 -7.63
CA ILE A 9 4.47 -10.46 -7.16
C ILE A 9 4.14 -9.14 -6.49
N ALA A 10 3.33 -8.31 -7.14
CA ALA A 10 2.93 -7.04 -6.58
C ALA A 10 2.20 -7.22 -5.25
N ARG A 11 1.29 -8.19 -5.18
CA ARG A 11 0.56 -8.48 -3.96
C ARG A 11 1.49 -8.87 -2.82
N LYS A 12 2.47 -9.71 -3.10
CA LYS A 12 3.44 -10.12 -2.08
C LYS A 12 4.25 -8.95 -1.57
N ARG A 13 4.63 -8.04 -2.45
CA ARG A 13 5.39 -6.86 -2.05
C ARG A 13 4.53 -5.86 -1.28
N TRP A 14 3.25 -5.78 -1.59
CA TRP A 14 2.33 -4.97 -0.80
C TRP A 14 2.20 -5.52 0.62
N LEU A 15 1.98 -6.83 0.74
CA LEU A 15 1.89 -7.49 2.03
C LEU A 15 3.20 -7.40 2.82
N TRP A 16 4.32 -7.35 2.11
CA TRP A 16 5.63 -7.19 2.73
C TRP A 16 5.74 -5.90 3.55
N LEU A 17 5.03 -4.85 3.17
CA LEU A 17 5.07 -3.59 3.92
C LEU A 17 4.68 -3.79 5.38
N GLU A 18 3.66 -4.60 5.61
CA GLU A 18 3.19 -4.88 6.97
C GLU A 18 4.20 -5.71 7.76
N GLN A 19 4.90 -6.59 7.07
CA GLN A 19 5.93 -7.41 7.69
C GLN A 19 7.20 -6.63 7.99
N GLN A 20 7.57 -5.75 7.10
CA GLN A 20 8.81 -4.97 7.21
C GLN A 20 8.72 -3.84 8.22
N TYR A 21 7.57 -3.19 8.27
CA TYR A 21 7.40 -2.01 9.12
C TYR A 21 6.36 -2.29 10.19
N LYS A 22 6.79 -2.31 11.45
CA LYS A 22 5.90 -2.65 12.58
C LYS A 22 4.76 -1.67 12.76
N TYR A 23 4.93 -0.44 12.32
CA TYR A 23 3.91 0.58 12.45
C TYR A 23 2.93 0.60 11.28
N VAL A 24 3.08 -0.30 10.33
CA VAL A 24 2.18 -0.39 9.17
C VAL A 24 1.22 -1.54 9.36
N LYS A 25 -0.06 -1.22 9.19
CA LYS A 25 -1.10 -2.24 9.15
C LYS A 25 -1.90 -2.03 7.87
N LEU A 26 -2.06 -3.09 7.10
CA LEU A 26 -2.79 -3.02 5.84
C LEU A 26 -4.26 -3.34 6.08
N ASP A 27 -5.11 -2.59 5.41
CA ASP A 27 -6.55 -2.83 5.38
C ASP A 27 -6.91 -3.33 3.98
N GLU A 28 -8.09 -3.04 3.50
CA GLU A 28 -8.49 -3.47 2.16
C GLU A 28 -7.57 -2.91 1.09
N PHE A 29 -7.29 -3.72 0.09
CA PHE A 29 -6.51 -3.29 -1.06
C PHE A 29 -6.86 -4.13 -2.27
N VAL A 30 -6.55 -3.59 -3.46
CA VAL A 30 -6.71 -4.31 -4.72
C VAL A 30 -5.56 -3.95 -5.64
N ILE A 31 -4.99 -4.97 -6.27
CA ILE A 31 -3.91 -4.79 -7.25
C ILE A 31 -4.54 -4.68 -8.63
N MET A 32 -4.26 -3.58 -9.31
CA MET A 32 -4.71 -3.36 -10.68
C MET A 32 -3.49 -3.45 -11.62
N PRO A 33 -3.69 -3.55 -12.95
CA PRO A 33 -2.56 -3.78 -13.86
C PRO A 33 -1.41 -2.80 -13.77
N ASN A 34 -1.66 -1.53 -13.40
CA ASN A 34 -0.59 -0.55 -13.31
C ASN A 34 -0.72 0.37 -12.09
N HIS A 35 -1.56 0.01 -11.14
CA HIS A 35 -1.72 0.78 -9.91
C HIS A 35 -2.35 -0.08 -8.83
N VAL A 36 -2.35 0.43 -7.62
CA VAL A 36 -2.93 -0.23 -6.46
C VAL A 36 -3.84 0.75 -5.75
N HIS A 37 -5.00 0.27 -5.35
CA HIS A 37 -5.85 0.99 -4.41
C HIS A 37 -5.76 0.27 -3.09
N GLY A 38 -5.49 1.00 -2.03
CA GLY A 38 -5.36 0.36 -0.74
C GLY A 38 -5.50 1.33 0.41
N ILE A 39 -5.76 0.77 1.58
CA ILE A 39 -5.84 1.52 2.82
C ILE A 39 -4.67 1.06 3.68
N VAL A 40 -3.85 2.01 4.09
CA VAL A 40 -2.70 1.74 4.94
C VAL A 40 -2.87 2.49 6.24
N GLU A 41 -2.79 1.78 7.35
CA GLU A 41 -2.82 2.39 8.66
C GLU A 41 -1.38 2.52 9.14
N ILE A 42 -1.00 3.75 9.46
CA ILE A 42 0.33 4.03 10.00
C ILE A 42 0.14 4.43 11.45
N LYS A 43 0.65 3.61 12.34
CA LYS A 43 0.53 3.86 13.78
C LYS A 43 1.63 4.80 14.25
N SER A 44 1.23 5.96 14.73
CA SER A 44 2.20 6.98 15.13
C SER A 44 2.90 6.66 16.45
N ASN A 45 2.30 5.81 17.27
CA ASN A 45 2.86 5.45 18.56
C ASN A 45 2.92 3.95 18.72
N VAL A 46 3.82 3.35 17.94
CA VAL A 46 4.04 1.92 17.97
C VAL A 46 4.43 1.48 19.35
N GLY A 47 3.73 0.50 19.85
CA GLY A 47 4.00 -0.03 21.14
C GLY A 47 3.12 0.54 22.25
N THR A 48 2.77 1.74 22.23
CA THR A 48 1.82 2.45 23.09
C THR A 48 2.39 3.81 23.46
N SER A 49 1.54 4.66 24.04
CA SER A 49 2.01 5.96 24.52
C SER A 49 3.06 5.80 25.62
N ARG A 50 3.07 4.66 26.29
CA ARG A 50 4.07 4.39 27.32
C ARG A 50 5.45 4.18 26.72
N ASP A 51 5.50 3.65 25.52
CA ASP A 51 6.77 3.49 24.86
C ASP A 51 7.39 4.84 24.51
N LEU A 52 6.55 5.82 24.32
CA LEU A 52 7.05 7.17 24.13
C LEU A 52 7.79 7.67 25.36
N THR A 53 7.36 7.24 26.54
CA THR A 53 8.08 7.60 27.75
C THR A 53 9.41 6.88 27.83
N LEU A 54 9.50 5.71 27.26
CA LEU A 54 10.78 5.01 27.19
C LEU A 54 11.77 5.73 26.30
N HIS A 55 11.28 6.50 25.37
CA HIS A 55 12.13 7.32 24.52
C HIS A 55 12.81 8.45 25.27
N LYS A 56 12.42 8.66 26.51
CA LYS A 56 13.12 9.59 27.38
C LYS A 56 14.57 9.17 27.55
N ASN A 57 14.85 7.92 27.32
CA ASN A 57 16.22 7.44 27.38
C ASN A 57 17.07 7.99 26.25
N ASN A 58 16.41 8.52 25.23
CA ASN A 58 17.06 9.13 24.09
C ASN A 58 18.13 8.24 23.46
N ASP A 59 17.90 6.94 23.48
CA ASP A 59 18.79 6.00 22.84
C ASP A 59 18.38 5.88 21.37
N PRO A 60 19.20 6.36 20.43
CA PRO A 60 18.84 6.33 19.01
C PRO A 60 18.56 4.92 18.50
N ARG A 61 19.13 3.91 19.13
CA ARG A 61 18.96 2.53 18.71
C ARG A 61 17.57 2.00 19.01
N ASN A 62 16.91 2.59 19.99
CA ASN A 62 15.54 2.20 20.39
C ASN A 62 14.49 3.09 19.77
N HIS A 63 14.93 4.10 19.01
CA HIS A 63 14.00 5.02 18.40
C HIS A 63 13.52 4.49 17.05
N ILE A 64 12.20 4.29 16.95
CA ILE A 64 11.60 3.83 15.70
C ILE A 64 11.27 5.04 14.86
N LYS A 65 11.94 5.15 13.72
CA LYS A 65 11.67 6.22 12.78
C LYS A 65 10.54 5.79 11.85
N ILE A 66 9.42 6.49 11.94
CA ILE A 66 8.25 6.20 11.11
C ILE A 66 8.40 6.89 9.77
N LYS A 67 8.42 6.10 8.71
CA LYS A 67 8.52 6.64 7.36
C LYS A 67 7.19 7.18 6.88
N PRO A 68 7.18 8.30 6.16
CA PRO A 68 5.94 8.81 5.60
C PRO A 68 5.41 7.88 4.52
N LEU A 69 4.12 8.03 4.21
CA LEU A 69 3.47 7.18 3.21
C LEU A 69 4.20 7.18 1.88
N SER A 70 4.71 8.34 1.46
CA SER A 70 5.43 8.44 0.18
C SER A 70 6.64 7.52 0.11
N GLU A 71 7.38 7.38 1.21
CA GLU A 71 8.52 6.48 1.25
C GLU A 71 8.11 5.03 1.26
N LEU A 72 7.02 4.72 1.96
CA LEU A 72 6.48 3.35 1.98
C LEU A 72 6.03 2.92 0.59
N ILE A 73 5.31 3.80 -0.10
CA ILE A 73 4.86 3.52 -1.46
C ILE A 73 6.04 3.44 -2.41
N GLY A 74 7.05 4.30 -2.21
CA GLY A 74 8.27 4.23 -3.00
C GLY A 74 8.98 2.90 -2.87
N ALA A 75 9.10 2.40 -1.64
CA ALA A 75 9.71 1.10 -1.39
C ALA A 75 8.92 -0.03 -2.07
N PHE A 76 7.60 0.03 -1.98
CA PHE A 76 6.74 -0.95 -2.65
C PHE A 76 6.92 -0.92 -4.16
N LYS A 77 6.86 0.28 -4.76
CA LYS A 77 6.97 0.41 -6.22
C LYS A 77 8.34 -0.04 -6.72
N THR A 78 9.40 0.34 -6.04
CA THR A 78 10.75 -0.01 -6.44
C THR A 78 10.99 -1.51 -6.37
N THR A 79 10.62 -2.14 -5.26
CA THR A 79 10.87 -3.57 -5.09
C THR A 79 9.97 -4.42 -5.96
N SER A 80 8.69 -4.06 -6.09
CA SER A 80 7.78 -4.83 -6.93
C SER A 80 8.15 -4.71 -8.40
N SER A 81 8.52 -3.53 -8.87
CA SER A 81 8.98 -3.35 -10.26
C SER A 81 10.19 -4.20 -10.54
N LYS A 82 11.15 -4.22 -9.62
CA LYS A 82 12.36 -5.01 -9.78
C LYS A 82 12.03 -6.49 -9.98
N TYR A 83 11.19 -7.05 -9.12
CA TYR A 83 10.85 -8.46 -9.20
C TYR A 83 10.00 -8.77 -10.43
N ILE A 84 9.12 -7.86 -10.83
CA ILE A 84 8.31 -8.03 -12.04
C ILE A 84 9.21 -8.03 -13.28
N HIS A 85 10.18 -7.12 -13.33
CA HIS A 85 11.14 -7.09 -14.43
C HIS A 85 11.93 -8.39 -14.50
N GLN A 86 12.40 -8.86 -13.36
CA GLN A 86 13.15 -10.12 -13.29
C GLN A 86 12.31 -11.33 -13.71
N ALA A 87 11.01 -11.26 -13.49
CA ALA A 87 10.10 -12.35 -13.85
C ALA A 87 9.76 -12.37 -15.34
N GLY A 88 10.19 -11.37 -16.10
CA GLY A 88 10.04 -11.38 -17.55
C GLY A 88 9.30 -10.21 -18.15
N LEU A 89 8.75 -9.30 -17.35
CA LEU A 89 8.02 -8.15 -17.88
C LEU A 89 8.87 -6.88 -17.70
N GLU A 90 9.86 -6.72 -18.54
CA GLU A 90 10.84 -5.63 -18.42
C GLU A 90 10.25 -4.25 -18.66
N GLU A 91 9.18 -4.15 -19.46
CA GLU A 91 8.55 -2.88 -19.79
C GLU A 91 7.54 -2.43 -18.73
N PHE A 92 7.32 -3.23 -17.69
CA PHE A 92 6.37 -2.88 -16.65
C PHE A 92 6.73 -1.59 -15.95
N ALA A 93 5.72 -0.75 -15.71
CA ALA A 93 5.88 0.46 -14.93
C ALA A 93 4.58 0.78 -14.18
N TRP A 94 4.72 1.17 -12.93
CA TRP A 94 3.59 1.67 -12.16
C TRP A 94 3.23 3.08 -12.64
N GLN A 95 1.99 3.49 -12.37
CA GLN A 95 1.62 4.89 -12.53
C GLN A 95 2.58 5.73 -11.70
N ARG A 96 2.99 6.87 -12.24
CA ARG A 96 4.03 7.69 -11.63
C ARG A 96 3.67 8.26 -10.28
N SER A 97 2.44 8.72 -10.13
CA SER A 97 2.01 9.37 -8.89
C SER A 97 1.00 8.52 -8.15
N PHE A 98 0.66 8.96 -6.96
CA PHE A 98 -0.41 8.35 -6.21
C PHE A 98 -1.24 9.45 -5.56
N TYR A 99 -2.50 9.12 -5.28
CA TYR A 99 -3.38 10.02 -4.58
C TYR A 99 -3.46 9.59 -3.13
N GLU A 100 -3.30 10.55 -2.25
CA GLU A 100 -3.36 10.31 -0.83
C GLU A 100 -4.63 10.94 -0.27
N HIS A 101 -5.40 10.15 0.45
CA HIS A 101 -6.59 10.62 1.12
C HIS A 101 -6.56 10.13 2.57
N ILE A 102 -6.60 11.07 3.50
CA ILE A 102 -6.57 10.72 4.91
C ILE A 102 -7.97 10.37 5.37
N VAL A 103 -8.14 9.13 5.82
CA VAL A 103 -9.42 8.65 6.35
C VAL A 103 -9.56 9.10 7.79
N ARG A 104 -10.61 9.85 8.09
CA ARG A 104 -10.75 10.49 9.39
C ARG A 104 -11.82 9.88 10.30
N ASN A 105 -12.70 9.05 9.77
CA ASN A 105 -13.76 8.44 10.58
C ASN A 105 -14.20 7.10 9.99
N GLU A 106 -14.97 6.36 10.80
CA GLU A 106 -15.43 5.04 10.41
C GLU A 106 -16.33 5.04 9.18
N LYS A 107 -17.17 6.03 9.05
CA LYS A 107 -18.08 6.11 7.92
C LYS A 107 -17.34 6.26 6.61
N SER A 108 -16.34 7.13 6.58
CA SER A 108 -15.48 7.30 5.42
C SER A 108 -14.69 6.02 5.13
N LEU A 109 -14.20 5.37 6.18
CA LEU A 109 -13.44 4.14 6.04
C LEU A 109 -14.29 3.05 5.40
N GLU A 110 -15.53 2.90 5.82
CA GLU A 110 -16.42 1.90 5.25
C GLU A 110 -16.69 2.15 3.77
N LYS A 111 -16.87 3.42 3.40
CA LYS A 111 -17.09 3.79 2.01
C LYS A 111 -15.89 3.45 1.14
N ILE A 112 -14.71 3.75 1.64
CA ILE A 112 -13.48 3.49 0.91
C ILE A 112 -13.24 1.99 0.79
N ARG A 113 -13.50 1.23 1.85
CA ARG A 113 -13.42 -0.23 1.80
C ARG A 113 -14.34 -0.80 0.74
N TRP A 114 -15.57 -0.31 0.70
CA TRP A 114 -16.53 -0.75 -0.31
C TRP A 114 -16.05 -0.46 -1.72
N TYR A 115 -15.54 0.77 -1.92
CA TYR A 115 -15.01 1.17 -3.21
C TYR A 115 -13.87 0.26 -3.66
N ILE A 116 -12.95 -0.05 -2.75
CA ILE A 116 -11.82 -0.90 -3.08
C ILE A 116 -12.27 -2.31 -3.43
N LYS A 117 -13.18 -2.88 -2.65
CA LYS A 117 -13.69 -4.22 -2.91
C LYS A 117 -14.37 -4.34 -4.28
N ASN A 118 -15.01 -3.27 -4.71
CA ASN A 118 -15.77 -3.27 -5.95
C ASN A 118 -14.99 -2.67 -7.12
N ASN A 119 -13.77 -2.21 -6.87
CA ASN A 119 -12.96 -1.53 -7.86
C ASN A 119 -12.71 -2.35 -9.13
N PRO A 120 -12.40 -3.64 -9.04
CA PRO A 120 -12.17 -4.42 -10.26
C PRO A 120 -13.35 -4.38 -11.23
N SER A 121 -14.57 -4.50 -10.70
CA SER A 121 -15.77 -4.41 -11.53
C SER A 121 -15.93 -3.04 -12.14
N LEU A 122 -15.72 -2.00 -11.33
CA LEU A 122 -15.83 -0.63 -11.81
C LEU A 122 -14.78 -0.33 -12.88
N TRP A 123 -13.54 -0.81 -12.66
CA TRP A 123 -12.47 -0.62 -13.62
C TRP A 123 -12.80 -1.28 -14.95
N GLU A 124 -13.34 -2.46 -14.95
CA GLU A 124 -13.74 -3.16 -16.16
C GLU A 124 -14.81 -2.39 -16.93
N ARG A 125 -15.79 -1.84 -16.21
CA ARG A 125 -16.82 -1.02 -16.83
C ARG A 125 -16.23 0.20 -17.54
N VAL A 126 -15.31 0.88 -16.88
CA VAL A 126 -14.67 2.05 -17.45
C VAL A 126 -13.86 1.66 -18.67
N LYS A 127 -13.16 0.54 -18.60
CA LYS A 127 -12.37 0.03 -19.71
C LYS A 127 -13.22 -0.23 -20.95
N TYR A 128 -14.38 -0.84 -20.74
CA TYR A 128 -15.29 -1.12 -21.84
C TYR A 128 -15.85 0.17 -22.43
N ARG A 129 -16.20 1.12 -21.61
CA ARG A 129 -16.68 2.41 -22.10
C ARG A 129 -15.66 3.11 -22.97
N ASN A 130 -14.42 3.06 -22.56
CA ASN A 130 -13.36 3.76 -23.28
C ASN A 130 -13.04 3.11 -24.63
N ARG A 131 -13.51 1.91 -24.84
CA ARG A 131 -13.33 1.24 -26.13
C ARG A 131 -14.40 1.62 -27.15
N GLU A 132 -15.48 2.17 -26.67
CA GLU A 132 -16.55 2.64 -27.50
C GLU A 132 -16.27 4.08 -27.95
#